data_9fb3e153ab117db44b060fd0f9a93ee0
#
_entry.id   9fb3e153ab117db44b060fd0f9a93ee0
#
_cell.length_a   1.000
_cell.length_b   1.000
_cell.length_c   1.000
_cell.angle_alpha   90.00
_cell.angle_beta   90.00
_cell.angle_gamma   90.00
#
_symmetry.space_group_name_H-M   'P 1'
#
loop_
_entity.id
_entity.type
_entity.pdbx_description
1 polymer ?
#
loop_
_entity_poly.entity_id
_entity_poly.type
_entity_poly.pdbx_seq_one_letter_code
_entity_poly.pdbx_strand_id
1 'polypeptide(L)'
;MTKIFLNGSSSKPVNAYAFLNWYFEDQKNANSILQNKQVDSFQFFIMGNSYIASSLYLLKNILDKYNKYNVADYLIFPIFFNLTHGLECWLKASISSITYLYNDVEEFKFTHELKDLTSDLKKLLGRYNILYIFDDLSSFALIDSLVDELNQYNVRFDFARYSSYRNNSQFYCGNNNVCVDLYELFQFIITLVYSFRLSLSYLILCIDSAVQPDQEDFILFCENKANYKDNEDDEDAFENFIFKDV
;
A
#
# COMPACT_ATOMS: atom_id res chain seq x y z
N MET A 1 29.91 22.39 -3.10
CA MET A 1 28.91 21.36 -3.43
C MET A 1 27.91 21.29 -2.27
N THR A 2 26.63 21.52 -2.52
CA THR A 2 25.60 21.49 -1.47
C THR A 2 25.36 20.05 -1.05
N LYS A 3 25.48 19.75 0.25
CA LYS A 3 25.14 18.41 0.76
C LYS A 3 23.62 18.27 0.83
N ILE A 4 23.07 17.25 0.15
CA ILE A 4 21.66 16.90 0.20
C ILE A 4 21.35 16.08 1.46
N PHE A 5 22.22 15.11 1.79
CA PHE A 5 22.09 14.29 2.99
C PHE A 5 22.80 14.92 4.19
N LEU A 6 22.08 15.01 5.31
CA LEU A 6 22.57 15.58 6.58
C LEU A 6 22.71 14.43 7.59
N ASN A 7 23.80 14.43 8.36
CA ASN A 7 23.98 13.52 9.49
C ASN A 7 23.45 14.20 10.77
N GLY A 8 22.44 13.58 11.39
CA GLY A 8 21.84 14.08 12.62
C GLY A 8 20.79 15.18 12.43
N SER A 9 20.62 16.05 13.40
CA SER A 9 19.62 17.12 13.40
C SER A 9 20.01 18.25 12.46
N SER A 10 19.02 18.81 11.75
CA SER A 10 19.18 20.01 10.95
C SER A 10 18.80 21.25 11.78
N SER A 11 19.53 22.38 11.58
CA SER A 11 19.12 23.68 12.09
C SER A 11 17.97 24.33 11.31
N LYS A 12 17.53 23.68 10.20
CA LYS A 12 16.42 24.15 9.38
C LYS A 12 15.07 23.87 10.07
N PRO A 13 14.00 24.59 9.70
CA PRO A 13 12.65 24.27 10.16
C PRO A 13 12.27 22.83 9.84
N VAL A 14 11.44 22.21 10.68
CA VAL A 14 11.00 20.79 10.54
C VAL A 14 10.38 20.50 9.16
N ASN A 15 9.67 21.46 8.58
CA ASN A 15 9.07 21.33 7.24
C ASN A 15 10.09 21.40 6.08
N ALA A 16 11.37 21.59 6.36
CA ALA A 16 12.41 21.72 5.33
C ALA A 16 13.30 20.47 5.18
N TYR A 17 13.01 19.39 5.91
CA TYR A 17 13.74 18.12 5.81
C TYR A 17 12.87 16.94 6.18
N ALA A 18 13.29 15.73 5.76
CA ALA A 18 12.67 14.47 6.11
C ALA A 18 13.74 13.50 6.66
N PHE A 19 13.34 12.63 7.55
CA PHE A 19 14.18 11.55 8.03
C PHE A 19 13.99 10.31 7.16
N LEU A 20 15.08 9.73 6.67
CA LEU A 20 15.03 8.50 5.87
C LEU A 20 14.86 7.25 6.72
N ASN A 21 15.22 7.31 8.00
CA ASN A 21 15.33 6.14 8.88
C ASN A 21 14.49 6.24 10.16
N TRP A 22 13.57 7.20 10.23
CA TRP A 22 12.77 7.39 11.44
C TRP A 22 12.05 6.11 11.89
N TYR A 23 11.46 5.40 10.93
CA TYR A 23 10.70 4.18 11.20
C TYR A 23 11.55 2.91 11.32
N PHE A 24 12.86 3.00 11.16
CA PHE A 24 13.78 1.84 11.10
C PHE A 24 14.72 1.75 12.31
N GLU A 25 14.53 2.57 13.35
CA GLU A 25 15.43 2.60 14.50
C GLU A 25 15.41 1.30 15.32
N ASP A 26 14.29 0.60 15.37
CA ASP A 26 14.12 -0.62 16.17
C ASP A 26 14.72 -1.88 15.53
N GLN A 27 15.16 -1.84 14.29
CA GLN A 27 15.71 -2.98 13.56
C GLN A 27 16.98 -3.56 14.18
N LYS A 28 17.75 -2.77 14.90
CA LYS A 28 19.07 -3.17 15.40
C LYS A 28 19.02 -4.27 16.47
N ASN A 29 17.83 -4.56 17.00
CA ASN A 29 17.63 -5.48 18.11
C ASN A 29 16.83 -6.74 17.78
N ALA A 30 16.47 -6.99 16.53
CA ALA A 30 15.71 -8.16 16.14
C ALA A 30 16.63 -9.40 16.12
N ASN A 31 16.53 -10.22 17.17
CA ASN A 31 17.39 -11.39 17.38
C ASN A 31 16.73 -12.74 17.05
N SER A 32 15.48 -12.71 16.53
CA SER A 32 14.75 -13.95 16.17
C SER A 32 13.96 -13.76 14.86
N ILE A 33 13.59 -14.88 14.23
CA ILE A 33 12.75 -14.87 13.00
C ILE A 33 11.42 -14.16 13.25
N LEU A 34 10.79 -14.36 14.41
CA LEU A 34 9.52 -13.71 14.76
C LEU A 34 9.67 -12.20 14.96
N GLN A 35 10.75 -11.75 15.60
CA GLN A 35 11.03 -10.32 15.73
C GLN A 35 11.25 -9.65 14.36
N ASN A 36 11.93 -10.34 13.44
CA ASN A 36 12.06 -9.84 12.07
C ASN A 36 10.70 -9.70 11.39
N LYS A 37 9.78 -10.67 11.53
CA LYS A 37 8.44 -10.59 10.97
C LYS A 37 7.61 -9.43 11.53
N GLN A 38 7.73 -9.15 12.83
CA GLN A 38 7.11 -7.97 13.44
C GLN A 38 7.65 -6.68 12.81
N VAL A 39 8.97 -6.55 12.72
CA VAL A 39 9.63 -5.39 12.11
C VAL A 39 9.22 -5.23 10.65
N ASP A 40 9.24 -6.32 9.87
CA ASP A 40 8.82 -6.34 8.46
C ASP A 40 7.36 -5.89 8.28
N SER A 41 6.46 -6.28 9.20
CA SER A 41 5.06 -5.86 9.17
C SER A 41 4.93 -4.35 9.20
N PHE A 42 5.57 -3.69 10.16
CA PHE A 42 5.52 -2.23 10.28
C PHE A 42 6.21 -1.53 9.13
N GLN A 43 7.36 -2.01 8.69
CA GLN A 43 8.10 -1.40 7.59
C GLN A 43 7.32 -1.45 6.28
N PHE A 44 6.81 -2.61 5.90
CA PHE A 44 6.01 -2.76 4.70
C PHE A 44 4.70 -1.97 4.80
N PHE A 45 4.08 -1.89 5.99
CA PHE A 45 2.90 -1.06 6.20
C PHE A 45 3.17 0.41 5.90
N ILE A 46 4.23 0.98 6.48
CA ILE A 46 4.60 2.39 6.30
C ILE A 46 5.03 2.66 4.85
N MET A 47 5.83 1.77 4.26
CA MET A 47 6.23 1.89 2.86
C MET A 47 5.00 1.86 1.93
N GLY A 48 4.09 0.92 2.15
CA GLY A 48 2.85 0.82 1.40
C GLY A 48 2.02 2.09 1.48
N ASN A 49 1.79 2.61 2.69
CA ASN A 49 1.10 3.88 2.91
C ASN A 49 1.78 5.04 2.15
N SER A 50 3.10 5.13 2.20
CA SER A 50 3.86 6.19 1.53
C SER A 50 3.71 6.15 0.01
N TYR A 51 3.76 4.96 -0.59
CA TYR A 51 3.59 4.80 -2.04
C TYR A 51 2.15 5.07 -2.48
N ILE A 52 1.15 4.54 -1.77
CA ILE A 52 -0.27 4.78 -2.09
C ILE A 52 -0.60 6.27 -1.93
N ALA A 53 -0.18 6.91 -0.85
CA ALA A 53 -0.35 8.35 -0.64
C ALA A 53 0.28 9.16 -1.79
N SER A 54 1.50 8.81 -2.21
CA SER A 54 2.18 9.46 -3.34
C SER A 54 1.37 9.33 -4.64
N SER A 55 0.79 8.15 -4.90
CA SER A 55 -0.09 7.91 -6.05
C SER A 55 -1.32 8.81 -6.02
N LEU A 56 -2.01 8.88 -4.87
CA LEU A 56 -3.19 9.71 -4.67
C LEU A 56 -2.89 11.21 -4.79
N TYR A 57 -1.78 11.68 -4.22
CA TYR A 57 -1.37 13.08 -4.35
C TYR A 57 -1.12 13.49 -5.79
N LEU A 58 -0.41 12.67 -6.55
CA LEU A 58 -0.16 12.93 -7.96
C LEU A 58 -1.48 13.00 -8.74
N LEU A 59 -2.37 12.04 -8.49
CA LEU A 59 -3.65 11.95 -9.19
C LEU A 59 -4.58 13.12 -8.81
N LYS A 60 -4.71 13.43 -7.51
CA LYS A 60 -5.47 14.58 -7.03
C LYS A 60 -4.97 15.88 -7.65
N ASN A 61 -3.66 16.12 -7.67
CA ASN A 61 -3.08 17.31 -8.28
C ASN A 61 -3.37 17.45 -9.79
N ILE A 62 -3.47 16.32 -10.50
CA ILE A 62 -3.87 16.32 -11.93
C ILE A 62 -5.34 16.71 -12.06
N LEU A 63 -6.22 16.09 -11.25
CA LEU A 63 -7.65 16.32 -11.28
C LEU A 63 -8.01 17.76 -10.89
N ASP A 64 -7.46 18.29 -9.81
CA ASP A 64 -7.67 19.67 -9.32
C ASP A 64 -7.25 20.71 -10.36
N LYS A 65 -6.29 20.39 -11.22
CA LYS A 65 -5.80 21.26 -12.29
C LYS A 65 -6.42 20.96 -13.66
N TYR A 66 -7.49 20.12 -13.68
CA TYR A 66 -8.17 19.72 -14.92
C TYR A 66 -7.24 19.16 -16.00
N ASN A 67 -6.23 18.37 -15.58
CA ASN A 67 -5.21 17.81 -16.46
C ASN A 67 -4.58 18.83 -17.41
N LYS A 68 -4.37 20.07 -16.95
CA LYS A 68 -3.82 21.14 -17.75
C LYS A 68 -2.47 20.74 -18.35
N TYR A 69 -2.31 21.00 -19.64
CA TYR A 69 -1.13 20.63 -20.44
C TYR A 69 -0.91 19.10 -20.59
N ASN A 70 -1.95 18.27 -20.42
CA ASN A 70 -1.86 16.82 -20.51
C ASN A 70 -0.79 16.23 -19.56
N VAL A 71 -0.69 16.77 -18.37
CA VAL A 71 0.32 16.34 -17.37
C VAL A 71 0.10 14.88 -16.98
N ALA A 72 -1.13 14.37 -17.07
CA ALA A 72 -1.44 12.96 -16.83
C ALA A 72 -0.62 12.01 -17.70
N ASP A 73 -0.35 12.36 -18.97
CA ASP A 73 0.40 11.50 -19.90
C ASP A 73 1.83 11.20 -19.39
N TYR A 74 2.37 12.08 -18.55
CA TYR A 74 3.68 11.92 -17.93
C TYR A 74 3.61 11.31 -16.54
N LEU A 75 2.58 11.66 -15.76
CA LEU A 75 2.47 11.24 -14.37
C LEU A 75 1.76 9.89 -14.18
N ILE A 76 1.07 9.39 -15.20
CA ILE A 76 0.38 8.10 -15.10
C ILE A 76 1.35 6.93 -14.78
N PHE A 77 2.57 6.98 -15.31
CA PHE A 77 3.58 5.96 -15.03
C PHE A 77 4.01 5.93 -13.55
N PRO A 78 4.44 7.04 -12.92
CA PRO A 78 4.73 7.03 -11.50
C PRO A 78 3.49 6.77 -10.64
N ILE A 79 2.27 7.14 -11.06
CA ILE A 79 1.04 6.81 -10.35
C ILE A 79 0.86 5.29 -10.28
N PHE A 80 0.91 4.59 -11.42
CA PHE A 80 0.77 3.13 -11.43
C PHE A 80 1.93 2.41 -10.73
N PHE A 81 3.16 2.91 -10.88
CA PHE A 81 4.30 2.36 -10.16
C PHE A 81 4.10 2.44 -8.65
N ASN A 82 3.71 3.60 -8.14
CA ASN A 82 3.46 3.79 -6.72
C ASN A 82 2.27 2.95 -6.24
N LEU A 83 1.17 2.90 -7.00
CA LEU A 83 0.02 2.08 -6.67
C LEU A 83 0.38 0.59 -6.55
N THR A 84 1.00 0.02 -7.56
CA THR A 84 1.34 -1.41 -7.57
C THR A 84 2.38 -1.77 -6.53
N HIS A 85 3.39 -0.92 -6.33
CA HIS A 85 4.42 -1.14 -5.32
C HIS A 85 3.89 -0.94 -3.89
N GLY A 86 2.98 0.00 -3.69
CA GLY A 86 2.28 0.19 -2.43
C GLY A 86 1.44 -1.02 -2.05
N LEU A 87 0.69 -1.59 -3.02
CA LEU A 87 -0.06 -2.83 -2.84
C LEU A 87 0.84 -4.03 -2.52
N GLU A 88 1.96 -4.16 -3.22
CA GLU A 88 2.96 -5.18 -2.93
C GLU A 88 3.42 -5.10 -1.47
N CYS A 89 3.74 -3.89 -1.00
CA CYS A 89 4.15 -3.67 0.38
C CYS A 89 3.01 -4.02 1.37
N TRP A 90 1.77 -3.63 1.12
CA TRP A 90 0.64 -3.97 1.99
C TRP A 90 0.36 -5.47 2.05
N LEU A 91 0.45 -6.19 0.94
CA LEU A 91 0.33 -7.65 0.93
C LEU A 91 1.44 -8.32 1.75
N LYS A 92 2.68 -7.85 1.61
CA LYS A 92 3.82 -8.34 2.42
C LYS A 92 3.64 -8.01 3.90
N ALA A 93 3.17 -6.80 4.23
CA ALA A 93 2.85 -6.43 5.60
C ALA A 93 1.80 -7.37 6.21
N SER A 94 0.72 -7.66 5.47
CA SER A 94 -0.35 -8.56 5.92
C SER A 94 0.17 -9.98 6.17
N ILE A 95 0.96 -10.54 5.25
CA ILE A 95 1.58 -11.86 5.39
C ILE A 95 2.49 -11.89 6.63
N SER A 96 3.38 -10.89 6.79
CA SER A 96 4.27 -10.79 7.93
C SER A 96 3.52 -10.64 9.25
N SER A 97 2.44 -9.84 9.27
CA SER A 97 1.60 -9.64 10.45
C SER A 97 0.96 -10.95 10.91
N ILE A 98 0.32 -11.68 10.00
CA ILE A 98 -0.34 -12.96 10.32
C ILE A 98 0.66 -14.00 10.78
N THR A 99 1.79 -14.12 10.08
CA THR A 99 2.83 -15.07 10.45
C THR A 99 3.45 -14.77 11.84
N TYR A 100 3.57 -13.49 12.20
CA TYR A 100 3.98 -13.08 13.54
C TYR A 100 2.93 -13.43 14.61
N LEU A 101 1.67 -13.02 14.39
CA LEU A 101 0.57 -13.20 15.37
C LEU A 101 0.30 -14.67 15.69
N TYR A 102 0.49 -15.57 14.73
CA TYR A 102 0.29 -17.01 14.92
C TYR A 102 1.58 -17.80 15.17
N ASN A 103 2.71 -17.12 15.39
CA ASN A 103 4.02 -17.73 15.58
C ASN A 103 4.38 -18.72 14.45
N ASP A 104 3.94 -18.42 13.22
CA ASP A 104 4.22 -19.24 12.06
C ASP A 104 5.68 -19.03 11.63
N VAL A 105 6.49 -20.09 11.71
CA VAL A 105 7.91 -20.05 11.35
C VAL A 105 8.16 -20.34 9.87
N GLU A 106 7.12 -20.59 9.10
CA GLU A 106 7.25 -20.78 7.65
C GLU A 106 7.88 -19.54 6.99
N GLU A 107 8.91 -19.76 6.20
CA GLU A 107 9.55 -18.70 5.42
C GLU A 107 8.77 -18.48 4.12
N PHE A 108 8.17 -17.30 3.98
CA PHE A 108 7.53 -16.87 2.74
C PHE A 108 8.58 -16.29 1.79
N LYS A 109 8.67 -16.87 0.61
CA LYS A 109 9.48 -16.30 -0.46
C LYS A 109 8.69 -15.15 -1.12
N PHE A 110 8.91 -13.94 -0.65
CA PHE A 110 8.28 -12.77 -1.23
C PHE A 110 8.64 -12.61 -2.71
N THR A 111 7.62 -12.53 -3.52
CA THR A 111 7.70 -12.19 -4.94
C THR A 111 7.34 -10.72 -5.16
N HIS A 112 7.43 -10.25 -6.41
CA HIS A 112 6.91 -8.94 -6.82
C HIS A 112 5.57 -9.07 -7.55
N GLU A 113 5.06 -10.29 -7.72
CA GLU A 113 3.81 -10.56 -8.42
C GLU A 113 2.63 -10.45 -7.45
N LEU A 114 1.77 -9.45 -7.65
CA LEU A 114 0.61 -9.20 -6.79
C LEU A 114 -0.30 -10.43 -6.68
N LYS A 115 -0.49 -11.16 -7.78
CA LYS A 115 -1.32 -12.36 -7.82
C LYS A 115 -0.81 -13.46 -6.88
N ASP A 116 0.51 -13.67 -6.87
CA ASP A 116 1.13 -14.69 -6.00
C ASP A 116 1.01 -14.29 -4.54
N LEU A 117 1.32 -13.02 -4.21
CA LEU A 117 1.18 -12.49 -2.86
C LEU A 117 -0.28 -12.54 -2.36
N THR A 118 -1.24 -12.20 -3.22
CA THR A 118 -2.68 -12.30 -2.89
C THR A 118 -3.08 -13.76 -2.63
N SER A 119 -2.60 -14.70 -3.45
CA SER A 119 -2.85 -16.13 -3.25
C SER A 119 -2.27 -16.64 -1.93
N ASP A 120 -1.06 -16.23 -1.60
CA ASP A 120 -0.41 -16.66 -0.36
C ASP A 120 -1.09 -16.05 0.88
N LEU A 121 -1.50 -14.78 0.81
CA LEU A 121 -2.30 -14.16 1.85
C LEU A 121 -3.63 -14.88 2.06
N LYS A 122 -4.38 -15.18 0.99
CA LYS A 122 -5.64 -15.96 1.07
C LYS A 122 -5.44 -17.33 1.73
N LYS A 123 -4.36 -18.04 1.41
CA LYS A 123 -4.02 -19.33 2.03
C LYS A 123 -3.76 -19.20 3.53
N LEU A 124 -3.02 -18.17 3.94
CA LEU A 124 -2.74 -17.90 5.36
C LEU A 124 -4.01 -17.57 6.14
N LEU A 125 -4.84 -16.67 5.61
CA LEU A 125 -6.11 -16.29 6.21
C LEU A 125 -7.04 -17.50 6.38
N GLY A 126 -7.09 -18.38 5.36
CA GLY A 126 -7.85 -19.64 5.43
C GLY A 126 -7.28 -20.61 6.45
N ARG A 127 -5.95 -20.72 6.57
CA ARG A 127 -5.27 -21.58 7.56
C ARG A 127 -5.64 -21.22 9.00
N TYR A 128 -5.73 -19.93 9.29
CA TYR A 128 -6.03 -19.41 10.64
C TYR A 128 -7.50 -19.01 10.84
N ASN A 129 -8.36 -19.27 9.85
CA ASN A 129 -9.80 -18.98 9.89
C ASN A 129 -10.12 -17.49 10.16
N ILE A 130 -9.34 -16.58 9.57
CA ILE A 130 -9.47 -15.11 9.71
C ILE A 130 -9.73 -14.42 8.35
N LEU A 131 -10.34 -15.11 7.40
CA LEU A 131 -10.70 -14.55 6.09
C LEU A 131 -11.59 -13.31 6.21
N TYR A 132 -12.47 -13.24 7.22
CA TYR A 132 -13.38 -12.14 7.46
C TYR A 132 -12.69 -10.77 7.49
N ILE A 133 -11.43 -10.69 7.90
CA ILE A 133 -10.69 -9.42 7.98
C ILE A 133 -10.59 -8.72 6.61
N PHE A 134 -10.49 -9.46 5.51
CA PHE A 134 -10.37 -8.91 4.17
C PHE A 134 -11.59 -9.15 3.29
N ASP A 135 -12.34 -10.23 3.52
CA ASP A 135 -13.50 -10.58 2.70
C ASP A 135 -14.70 -9.65 2.96
N ASP A 136 -14.96 -9.29 4.21
CA ASP A 136 -16.07 -8.40 4.59
C ASP A 136 -15.97 -7.01 3.93
N LEU A 137 -14.75 -6.57 3.60
CA LEU A 137 -14.48 -5.30 2.92
C LEU A 137 -14.22 -5.43 1.41
N SER A 138 -14.42 -6.63 0.84
CA SER A 138 -14.20 -6.91 -0.60
C SER A 138 -12.79 -6.57 -1.11
N SER A 139 -11.80 -6.50 -0.23
CA SER A 139 -10.43 -6.07 -0.56
C SER A 139 -9.79 -6.93 -1.64
N PHE A 140 -10.02 -8.23 -1.61
CA PHE A 140 -9.46 -9.15 -2.61
C PHE A 140 -10.09 -8.99 -3.99
N ALA A 141 -11.40 -8.72 -4.06
CA ALA A 141 -12.08 -8.49 -5.33
C ALA A 141 -11.52 -7.25 -6.05
N LEU A 142 -11.19 -6.20 -5.30
CA LEU A 142 -10.56 -5.00 -5.84
C LEU A 142 -9.15 -5.29 -6.38
N ILE A 143 -8.33 -6.03 -5.63
CA ILE A 143 -6.98 -6.38 -6.10
C ILE A 143 -7.04 -7.28 -7.33
N ASP A 144 -7.89 -8.30 -7.32
CA ASP A 144 -8.06 -9.22 -8.45
C ASP A 144 -8.51 -8.45 -9.71
N SER A 145 -9.48 -7.50 -9.58
CA SER A 145 -9.92 -6.62 -10.66
C SER A 145 -8.78 -5.78 -11.24
N LEU A 146 -7.97 -5.14 -10.38
CA LEU A 146 -6.81 -4.38 -10.83
C LEU A 146 -5.79 -5.25 -11.57
N VAL A 147 -5.48 -6.43 -11.02
CA VAL A 147 -4.52 -7.36 -11.64
C VAL A 147 -5.02 -7.83 -12.99
N ASP A 148 -6.31 -8.11 -13.13
CA ASP A 148 -6.91 -8.53 -14.40
C ASP A 148 -6.87 -7.40 -15.44
N GLU A 149 -7.17 -6.15 -15.07
CA GLU A 149 -7.04 -5.00 -15.97
C GLU A 149 -5.58 -4.77 -16.40
N LEU A 150 -4.64 -4.79 -15.45
CA LEU A 150 -3.21 -4.66 -15.76
C LEU A 150 -2.74 -5.74 -16.75
N ASN A 151 -3.21 -6.98 -16.57
CA ASN A 151 -2.90 -8.09 -17.48
C ASN A 151 -3.56 -7.92 -18.85
N GLN A 152 -4.82 -7.48 -18.89
CA GLN A 152 -5.55 -7.25 -20.15
C GLN A 152 -4.82 -6.25 -21.05
N TYR A 153 -4.24 -5.19 -20.47
CA TYR A 153 -3.49 -4.18 -21.20
C TYR A 153 -2.00 -4.43 -21.23
N ASN A 154 -1.56 -5.61 -20.76
CA ASN A 154 -0.15 -6.00 -20.68
C ASN A 154 0.71 -5.01 -19.89
N VAL A 155 0.11 -4.37 -18.87
CA VAL A 155 0.78 -3.46 -17.94
C VAL A 155 1.42 -4.28 -16.83
N ARG A 156 2.74 -4.47 -16.90
CA ARG A 156 3.48 -5.19 -15.86
C ARG A 156 4.09 -4.24 -14.84
N PHE A 157 4.43 -4.76 -13.67
CA PHE A 157 5.01 -4.01 -12.56
C PHE A 157 6.21 -3.13 -12.95
N ASP A 158 7.04 -3.58 -13.88
CA ASP A 158 8.25 -2.89 -14.31
C ASP A 158 8.04 -1.92 -15.51
N PHE A 159 6.82 -1.88 -16.09
CA PHE A 159 6.54 -1.03 -17.25
C PHE A 159 6.81 0.46 -16.99
N ALA A 160 6.55 0.92 -15.77
CA ALA A 160 6.75 2.32 -15.38
C ALA A 160 8.23 2.71 -15.24
N ARG A 161 9.13 1.74 -15.25
CA ARG A 161 10.58 1.97 -15.13
C ARG A 161 11.34 1.76 -16.44
N TYR A 162 10.80 0.95 -17.34
CA TYR A 162 11.49 0.55 -18.58
C TYR A 162 10.58 0.72 -19.77
N SER A 163 11.11 1.23 -20.87
CA SER A 163 10.38 1.38 -22.14
C SER A 163 10.24 0.08 -22.93
N SER A 164 10.95 -0.97 -22.53
CA SER A 164 10.92 -2.26 -23.21
C SER A 164 11.17 -3.41 -22.24
N TYR A 165 10.72 -4.60 -22.59
CA TYR A 165 11.06 -5.84 -21.89
C TYR A 165 12.54 -6.23 -22.09
N ARG A 166 13.07 -7.12 -21.26
CA ARG A 166 14.44 -7.66 -21.38
C ARG A 166 14.72 -8.33 -22.71
N ASN A 167 13.69 -8.79 -23.42
CA ASN A 167 13.78 -9.38 -24.75
C ASN A 167 13.68 -8.35 -25.90
N ASN A 168 13.83 -7.06 -25.62
CA ASN A 168 13.70 -5.95 -26.56
C ASN A 168 12.32 -5.77 -27.20
N SER A 169 11.28 -6.44 -26.72
CA SER A 169 9.90 -6.11 -27.12
C SER A 169 9.44 -4.85 -26.41
N GLN A 170 8.79 -3.94 -27.13
CA GLN A 170 8.23 -2.72 -26.54
C GLN A 170 6.98 -3.05 -25.71
N PHE A 171 6.77 -2.34 -24.60
CA PHE A 171 5.59 -2.55 -23.74
C PHE A 171 4.28 -2.25 -24.45
N TYR A 172 4.26 -1.26 -25.33
CA TYR A 172 3.08 -0.79 -26.05
C TYR A 172 3.30 -0.83 -27.56
N CYS A 173 3.21 -2.01 -28.14
CA CYS A 173 3.28 -2.20 -29.60
C CYS A 173 1.89 -2.41 -30.23
N GLY A 174 0.82 -1.95 -29.58
CA GLY A 174 -0.53 -2.05 -30.13
C GLY A 174 -0.89 -0.84 -31.01
N ASN A 175 -1.75 -1.06 -32.00
CA ASN A 175 -2.27 -0.02 -32.87
C ASN A 175 -3.35 0.86 -32.19
N ASN A 176 -3.74 0.57 -30.95
CA ASN A 176 -4.77 1.28 -30.21
C ASN A 176 -4.18 2.04 -29.02
N ASN A 177 -4.56 3.30 -28.89
CA ASN A 177 -4.24 4.06 -27.67
C ASN A 177 -5.01 3.46 -26.49
N VAL A 178 -4.31 3.25 -25.39
CA VAL A 178 -4.92 2.88 -24.10
C VAL A 178 -5.13 4.17 -23.31
N CYS A 179 -6.36 4.46 -22.96
CA CYS A 179 -6.73 5.61 -22.15
C CYS A 179 -7.08 5.14 -20.74
N VAL A 180 -6.65 5.89 -19.73
CA VAL A 180 -6.99 5.67 -18.33
C VAL A 180 -7.97 6.75 -17.89
N ASP A 181 -9.11 6.33 -17.33
CA ASP A 181 -10.02 7.27 -16.68
C ASP A 181 -9.45 7.64 -15.30
N LEU A 182 -9.09 8.91 -15.14
CA LEU A 182 -8.42 9.41 -13.94
C LEU A 182 -9.36 9.51 -12.74
N TYR A 183 -10.64 9.78 -12.97
CA TYR A 183 -11.64 9.82 -11.88
C TYR A 183 -11.93 8.41 -11.38
N GLU A 184 -12.14 7.46 -12.28
CA GLU A 184 -12.36 6.06 -11.91
C GLU A 184 -11.14 5.49 -11.19
N LEU A 185 -9.92 5.79 -11.67
CA LEU A 185 -8.69 5.38 -11.00
C LEU A 185 -8.60 5.98 -9.58
N PHE A 186 -8.95 7.26 -9.41
CA PHE A 186 -8.95 7.91 -8.11
C PHE A 186 -9.94 7.25 -7.15
N GLN A 187 -11.19 7.03 -7.58
CA GLN A 187 -12.22 6.36 -6.79
C GLN A 187 -11.84 4.92 -6.44
N PHE A 188 -11.24 4.21 -7.39
CA PHE A 188 -10.73 2.88 -7.17
C PHE A 188 -9.66 2.85 -6.06
N ILE A 189 -8.66 3.74 -6.13
CA ILE A 189 -7.60 3.79 -5.12
C ILE A 189 -8.18 4.16 -3.75
N ILE A 190 -9.09 5.12 -3.66
CA ILE A 190 -9.77 5.49 -2.41
C ILE A 190 -10.52 4.29 -1.83
N THR A 191 -11.30 3.58 -2.64
CA THR A 191 -12.05 2.39 -2.18
C THR A 191 -11.09 1.31 -1.67
N LEU A 192 -10.00 1.08 -2.40
CA LEU A 192 -8.96 0.12 -2.01
C LEU A 192 -8.27 0.52 -0.69
N VAL A 193 -7.98 1.81 -0.50
CA VAL A 193 -7.43 2.34 0.75
C VAL A 193 -8.39 2.07 1.90
N TYR A 194 -9.67 2.38 1.75
CA TYR A 194 -10.67 2.14 2.80
C TYR A 194 -10.79 0.66 3.15
N SER A 195 -10.82 -0.22 2.17
CA SER A 195 -11.00 -1.65 2.42
C SER A 195 -9.73 -2.31 2.92
N PHE A 196 -8.65 -2.26 2.14
CA PHE A 196 -7.44 -3.02 2.44
C PHE A 196 -6.63 -2.44 3.60
N ARG A 197 -6.43 -1.11 3.61
CA ARG A 197 -5.67 -0.46 4.69
C ARG A 197 -6.36 -0.61 6.03
N LEU A 198 -7.71 -0.56 6.08
CA LEU A 198 -8.46 -0.77 7.32
C LEU A 198 -8.21 -2.17 7.90
N SER A 199 -8.29 -3.20 7.05
CA SER A 199 -7.97 -4.59 7.43
C SER A 199 -6.53 -4.72 7.95
N LEU A 200 -5.59 -4.13 7.24
CA LEU A 200 -4.18 -4.18 7.63
C LEU A 200 -3.91 -3.39 8.92
N SER A 201 -4.55 -2.23 9.10
CA SER A 201 -4.43 -1.44 10.35
C SER A 201 -4.94 -2.22 11.56
N TYR A 202 -6.00 -3.03 11.41
CA TYR A 202 -6.44 -3.92 12.46
C TYR A 202 -5.39 -5.00 12.80
N LEU A 203 -4.76 -5.61 11.81
CA LEU A 203 -3.67 -6.57 12.05
C LEU A 203 -2.48 -5.92 12.78
N ILE A 204 -2.13 -4.70 12.41
CA ILE A 204 -1.06 -3.94 13.10
C ILE A 204 -1.44 -3.64 14.55
N LEU A 205 -2.70 -3.26 14.82
CA LEU A 205 -3.20 -3.07 16.18
C LEU A 205 -3.13 -4.37 16.99
N CYS A 206 -3.46 -5.52 16.40
CA CYS A 206 -3.32 -6.82 17.06
C CYS A 206 -1.85 -7.13 17.43
N ILE A 207 -0.89 -6.75 16.57
CA ILE A 207 0.54 -6.88 16.87
C ILE A 207 0.93 -6.03 18.07
N ASP A 208 0.54 -4.74 18.07
CA ASP A 208 0.85 -3.80 19.16
C ASP A 208 0.26 -4.23 20.50
N SER A 209 -0.95 -4.79 20.46
CA SER A 209 -1.67 -5.25 21.64
C SER A 209 -1.26 -6.68 22.06
N ALA A 210 -0.44 -7.36 21.28
CA ALA A 210 -0.04 -8.76 21.45
C ALA A 210 -1.24 -9.72 21.59
N VAL A 211 -2.31 -9.49 20.80
CA VAL A 211 -3.53 -10.30 20.76
C VAL A 211 -3.73 -10.92 19.39
N GLN A 212 -4.39 -12.08 19.35
CA GLN A 212 -4.79 -12.66 18.06
C GLN A 212 -6.05 -11.97 17.53
N PRO A 213 -6.20 -11.86 16.19
CA PRO A 213 -7.40 -11.30 15.59
C PRO A 213 -8.68 -12.03 16.02
N ASP A 214 -9.72 -11.26 16.36
CA ASP A 214 -11.04 -11.73 16.69
C ASP A 214 -12.09 -11.02 15.83
N GLN A 215 -13.19 -11.72 15.49
CA GLN A 215 -14.19 -11.19 14.56
C GLN A 215 -15.05 -10.08 15.19
N GLU A 216 -15.43 -10.22 16.45
CA GLU A 216 -16.24 -9.21 17.15
C GLU A 216 -15.42 -7.94 17.35
N ASP A 217 -14.14 -8.08 17.73
CA ASP A 217 -13.20 -6.96 17.86
C ASP A 217 -12.96 -6.26 16.51
N PHE A 218 -12.87 -7.01 15.40
CA PHE A 218 -12.73 -6.45 14.06
C PHE A 218 -13.95 -5.62 13.64
N ILE A 219 -15.16 -6.14 13.88
CA ILE A 219 -16.41 -5.41 13.58
C ILE A 219 -16.44 -4.09 14.38
N LEU A 220 -16.17 -4.16 15.68
CA LEU A 220 -16.13 -2.98 16.54
C LEU A 220 -15.06 -1.96 16.09
N PHE A 221 -13.91 -2.43 15.66
CA PHE A 221 -12.84 -1.59 15.09
C PHE A 221 -13.34 -0.86 13.83
N CYS A 222 -13.98 -1.57 12.91
CA CYS A 222 -14.53 -0.98 11.69
C CYS A 222 -15.62 0.07 11.99
N GLU A 223 -16.54 -0.22 12.91
CA GLU A 223 -17.60 0.71 13.32
C GLU A 223 -17.03 1.98 13.95
N ASN A 224 -16.02 1.85 14.80
CA ASN A 224 -15.35 3.00 15.41
C ASN A 224 -14.67 3.88 14.35
N LYS A 225 -14.00 3.28 13.36
CA LYS A 225 -13.37 4.04 12.27
C LYS A 225 -14.37 4.68 11.33
N ALA A 226 -15.55 4.07 11.09
CA ALA A 226 -16.61 4.66 10.30
C ALA A 226 -17.20 5.91 10.96
N ASN A 227 -17.38 5.90 12.29
CA ASN A 227 -17.91 7.03 13.05
C ASN A 227 -16.96 8.26 13.06
N TYR A 228 -15.67 8.08 12.86
CA TYR A 228 -14.73 9.19 12.72
C TYR A 228 -14.91 9.95 11.40
N LYS A 229 -15.42 9.28 10.35
CA LYS A 229 -15.58 9.82 9.02
C LYS A 229 -16.67 10.88 8.90
N ASP A 230 -17.73 10.76 9.72
CA ASP A 230 -18.91 11.63 9.65
C ASP A 230 -18.69 13.02 10.29
N ASN A 231 -17.54 13.30 10.90
CA ASN A 231 -17.28 14.50 11.67
C ASN A 231 -16.22 15.44 11.09
N GLU A 232 -15.61 15.13 9.95
CA GLU A 232 -14.56 15.95 9.34
C GLU A 232 -14.97 16.40 7.93
N ASP A 233 -14.67 17.66 7.56
CA ASP A 233 -14.82 18.15 6.18
C ASP A 233 -13.98 17.31 5.21
N ASP A 234 -14.52 17.00 4.02
CA ASP A 234 -14.00 15.99 3.09
C ASP A 234 -12.50 16.13 2.73
N GLU A 235 -11.94 17.34 2.73
CA GLU A 235 -10.51 17.57 2.42
C GLU A 235 -9.61 17.20 3.61
N ASP A 236 -9.99 17.57 4.82
CA ASP A 236 -9.25 17.24 6.05
C ASP A 236 -9.37 15.74 6.38
N ALA A 237 -10.49 15.10 6.08
CA ALA A 237 -10.70 13.67 6.24
C ALA A 237 -9.73 12.84 5.40
N PHE A 238 -9.45 13.25 4.16
CA PHE A 238 -8.50 12.58 3.27
C PHE A 238 -7.06 12.67 3.78
N GLU A 239 -6.61 13.88 4.19
CA GLU A 239 -5.26 14.07 4.72
C GLU A 239 -5.08 13.39 6.08
N ASN A 240 -6.08 13.47 6.94
CA ASN A 240 -6.08 12.80 8.24
C ASN A 240 -6.06 11.28 8.10
N PHE A 241 -6.88 10.72 7.19
CA PHE A 241 -6.92 9.29 6.94
C PHE A 241 -5.60 8.73 6.39
N ILE A 242 -4.90 9.49 5.55
CA ILE A 242 -3.62 9.04 4.96
C ILE A 242 -2.44 9.27 5.90
N PHE A 243 -2.44 10.32 6.73
CA PHE A 243 -1.24 10.77 7.46
C PHE A 243 -1.33 10.74 8.98
N LYS A 244 -2.52 10.78 9.61
CA LYS A 244 -2.62 10.86 11.07
C LYS A 244 -2.60 9.51 11.80
N ASP A 245 -2.89 8.41 11.11
CA ASP A 245 -2.87 7.07 11.70
C ASP A 245 -1.56 6.29 11.38
N VAL A 246 -0.48 7.02 11.12
CA VAL A 246 0.88 6.46 10.93
C VAL A 246 1.74 6.74 12.13
#